data_da73efee5b307be1f89af96cc0febc9d
#
_entry.id   da73efee5b307be1f89af96cc0febc9d
#
_cell.length_a   1.000
_cell.length_b   1.000
_cell.length_c   1.000
_cell.angle_alpha   90.00
_cell.angle_beta   90.00
_cell.angle_gamma   90.00
#
_symmetry.space_group_name_H-M   'P 1'
#
loop_
_entity.id
_entity.type
_entity.pdbx_description
1 polymer ?
#
loop_
_entity_poly.entity_id
_entity_poly.type
_entity_poly.pdbx_seq_one_letter_code
_entity_poly.pdbx_strand_id
1 'polypeptide(L)'
;MSTIQEAFVPDERAIFGWIETVFACGVRRPGYAADRWTENFCLERFRQLGLENVRLEPVRLPYWEPLESALIVRADGRESRIPGFSLPHSATTDGDGLDAALVQWRDETPGAVKGALALVDVPLMRGPADLPLMLAGAVSGEADTNWRRYDPGGTLAGATQVLPFSRHVMAVMDAPLAAGATGFVGVLSDYPGDSHRYYVPYDGVARAIPGVWISGSDGARLRRMCDAGRVQVTIVSRAIRHDITSYNVVGELPGADDDSVIVGSHHDGPWASAVEDASGVAMVLAQAAYWSRIAPADRPHRLLFLLNAGHMAGGAGVHAFIDQHRAELARVVLEVHLEHAATEMVERDGGLAASGHPEPRWWFTSRLGPVEAIVREAIVAEQLERSLILPPEVFGPSPTTDGGPFHLAGVPIVNFLTAPFYLFDAIDTLDKIHRPSLVPVTRAAIRIIASTHGMSAAAMRESTAARSRR
;
A
#
# COMPACT_ATOMS: atom_id res chain seq x y z
N MET A 1 24.71 14.85 12.70
CA MET A 1 24.01 13.54 12.71
C MET A 1 24.48 12.74 13.90
N SER A 2 23.56 12.18 14.69
CA SER A 2 23.92 11.22 15.76
C SER A 2 24.51 9.96 15.12
N THR A 3 25.56 9.42 15.76
CA THR A 3 26.24 8.21 15.27
C THR A 3 25.34 6.99 15.52
N ILE A 4 25.04 6.22 14.47
CA ILE A 4 24.31 4.95 14.61
C ILE A 4 25.17 3.97 15.42
N GLN A 5 24.54 3.28 16.38
CA GLN A 5 25.15 2.17 17.10
C GLN A 5 25.08 0.91 16.23
N GLU A 6 26.06 0.69 15.37
CA GLU A 6 26.07 -0.35 14.34
C GLU A 6 25.76 -1.76 14.89
N ALA A 7 26.29 -2.09 16.06
CA ALA A 7 26.06 -3.39 16.70
C ALA A 7 24.59 -3.65 17.10
N PHE A 8 23.75 -2.63 17.06
CA PHE A 8 22.34 -2.72 17.43
C PHE A 8 21.40 -2.79 16.23
N VAL A 9 21.92 -2.46 15.03
CA VAL A 9 21.14 -2.57 13.80
C VAL A 9 20.95 -4.05 13.44
N PRO A 10 19.70 -4.54 13.29
CA PRO A 10 19.48 -5.90 12.80
C PRO A 10 20.10 -6.09 11.41
N ASP A 11 20.72 -7.24 11.20
CA ASP A 11 21.27 -7.57 9.89
C ASP A 11 20.16 -7.97 8.88
N GLU A 12 20.54 -8.09 7.59
CA GLU A 12 19.64 -8.47 6.52
C GLU A 12 18.92 -9.79 6.81
N ARG A 13 19.65 -10.78 7.35
CA ARG A 13 19.11 -12.10 7.65
C ARG A 13 18.01 -12.03 8.71
N ALA A 14 18.21 -11.22 9.76
CA ALA A 14 17.22 -11.05 10.82
C ALA A 14 15.95 -10.36 10.29
N ILE A 15 16.11 -9.27 9.50
CA ILE A 15 14.98 -8.53 8.94
C ILE A 15 14.21 -9.41 7.94
N PHE A 16 14.92 -10.06 7.03
CA PHE A 16 14.30 -10.95 6.05
C PHE A 16 13.63 -12.16 6.71
N GLY A 17 14.20 -12.70 7.78
CA GLY A 17 13.58 -13.79 8.56
C GLY A 17 12.22 -13.42 9.16
N TRP A 18 12.00 -12.16 9.55
CA TRP A 18 10.67 -11.69 9.95
C TRP A 18 9.71 -11.63 8.77
N ILE A 19 10.17 -11.19 7.59
CA ILE A 19 9.36 -11.21 6.35
C ILE A 19 8.94 -12.64 6.02
N GLU A 20 9.89 -13.59 6.01
CA GLU A 20 9.61 -15.02 5.76
C GLU A 20 8.58 -15.56 6.75
N THR A 21 8.70 -15.20 8.03
CA THR A 21 7.81 -15.67 9.10
C THR A 21 6.40 -15.14 8.91
N VAL A 22 6.24 -13.85 8.59
CA VAL A 22 4.94 -13.22 8.33
C VAL A 22 4.33 -13.74 7.02
N PHE A 23 5.13 -13.87 5.96
CA PHE A 23 4.68 -14.43 4.68
C PHE A 23 4.17 -15.86 4.81
N ALA A 24 4.86 -16.69 5.60
CA ALA A 24 4.53 -18.11 5.77
C ALA A 24 3.18 -18.35 6.49
N CYS A 25 2.63 -17.36 7.20
CA CYS A 25 1.33 -17.54 7.86
C CYS A 25 0.16 -17.56 6.86
N GLY A 26 0.35 -17.12 5.62
CA GLY A 26 -0.63 -17.18 4.54
C GLY A 26 -1.34 -15.86 4.24
N VAL A 27 -2.57 -15.93 3.72
CA VAL A 27 -3.35 -14.76 3.30
C VAL A 27 -3.78 -13.92 4.50
N ARG A 28 -3.31 -12.66 4.54
CA ARG A 28 -3.49 -11.75 5.68
C ARG A 28 -4.59 -10.71 5.49
N ARG A 29 -5.64 -11.01 4.74
CA ARG A 29 -6.78 -10.07 4.65
C ARG A 29 -7.37 -9.80 6.02
N PRO A 30 -7.92 -8.60 6.25
CA PRO A 30 -8.46 -8.21 7.54
C PRO A 30 -9.38 -9.26 8.17
N GLY A 31 -9.01 -9.73 9.37
CA GLY A 31 -9.75 -10.73 10.14
C GLY A 31 -9.53 -12.20 9.75
N TYR A 32 -8.73 -12.51 8.74
CA TYR A 32 -8.34 -13.89 8.43
C TYR A 32 -7.48 -14.49 9.56
N ALA A 33 -7.40 -15.81 9.58
CA ALA A 33 -6.58 -16.50 10.59
C ALA A 33 -5.10 -16.06 10.56
N ALA A 34 -4.54 -15.80 9.38
CA ALA A 34 -3.19 -15.31 9.21
C ALA A 34 -3.02 -13.85 9.68
N ASP A 35 -4.01 -12.98 9.47
CA ASP A 35 -4.02 -11.61 9.98
C ASP A 35 -3.99 -11.60 11.53
N ARG A 36 -4.89 -12.34 12.16
CA ARG A 36 -4.92 -12.52 13.63
C ARG A 36 -3.64 -13.13 14.19
N TRP A 37 -3.04 -14.06 13.45
CA TRP A 37 -1.75 -14.62 13.82
C TRP A 37 -0.66 -13.54 13.77
N THR A 38 -0.68 -12.67 12.75
CA THR A 38 0.30 -11.57 12.61
C THR A 38 0.14 -10.54 13.73
N GLU A 39 -1.10 -10.17 14.11
CA GLU A 39 -1.36 -9.34 15.30
C GLU A 39 -0.67 -9.90 16.54
N ASN A 40 -0.88 -11.19 16.84
CA ASN A 40 -0.29 -11.84 18.02
C ASN A 40 1.24 -11.98 17.89
N PHE A 41 1.75 -12.29 16.70
CA PHE A 41 3.18 -12.35 16.43
C PHE A 41 3.85 -11.01 16.72
N CYS A 42 3.31 -9.91 16.21
CA CYS A 42 3.84 -8.56 16.43
C CYS A 42 3.75 -8.15 17.91
N LEU A 43 2.62 -8.42 18.56
CA LEU A 43 2.42 -8.19 20.00
C LEU A 43 3.50 -8.87 20.82
N GLU A 44 3.76 -10.16 20.57
CA GLU A 44 4.78 -10.93 21.28
C GLU A 44 6.19 -10.45 20.94
N ARG A 45 6.47 -10.03 19.68
CA ARG A 45 7.76 -9.45 19.32
C ARG A 45 8.02 -8.15 20.05
N PHE A 46 7.05 -7.25 20.16
CA PHE A 46 7.19 -6.02 20.92
C PHE A 46 7.49 -6.31 22.41
N ARG A 47 6.80 -7.28 23.02
CA ARG A 47 7.09 -7.71 24.40
C ARG A 47 8.51 -8.26 24.56
N GLN A 48 8.94 -9.16 23.66
CA GLN A 48 10.27 -9.77 23.67
C GLN A 48 11.39 -8.75 23.47
N LEU A 49 11.12 -7.67 22.73
CA LEU A 49 12.04 -6.55 22.53
C LEU A 49 12.04 -5.58 23.72
N GLY A 50 11.19 -5.78 24.73
CA GLY A 50 11.14 -4.96 25.94
C GLY A 50 10.41 -3.64 25.78
N LEU A 51 9.48 -3.54 24.81
CA LEU A 51 8.60 -2.39 24.71
C LEU A 51 7.63 -2.36 25.89
N GLU A 52 7.26 -1.15 26.30
CA GLU A 52 6.28 -0.89 27.35
C GLU A 52 4.88 -0.69 26.75
N ASN A 53 3.84 -0.78 27.56
CA ASN A 53 2.45 -0.53 27.16
C ASN A 53 2.01 -1.32 25.92
N VAL A 54 2.56 -2.52 25.73
CA VAL A 54 2.27 -3.37 24.57
C VAL A 54 0.83 -3.87 24.65
N ARG A 55 0.01 -3.48 23.67
CA ARG A 55 -1.43 -3.71 23.69
C ARG A 55 -2.01 -3.89 22.29
N LEU A 56 -3.22 -4.44 22.26
CA LEU A 56 -4.09 -4.50 21.09
C LEU A 56 -5.19 -3.44 21.23
N GLU A 57 -5.38 -2.59 20.25
CA GLU A 57 -6.45 -1.60 20.19
C GLU A 57 -7.51 -2.03 19.18
N PRO A 58 -8.79 -2.22 19.59
CA PRO A 58 -9.81 -2.82 18.75
C PRO A 58 -10.23 -1.88 17.61
N VAL A 59 -10.38 -2.46 16.41
CA VAL A 59 -10.81 -1.80 15.19
C VAL A 59 -11.98 -2.57 14.57
N ARG A 60 -13.13 -1.94 14.39
CA ARG A 60 -14.26 -2.53 13.66
C ARG A 60 -14.09 -2.32 12.17
N LEU A 61 -14.21 -3.39 11.39
CA LEU A 61 -14.06 -3.35 9.95
C LEU A 61 -14.89 -4.47 9.27
N PRO A 62 -15.20 -4.33 7.96
CA PRO A 62 -15.91 -5.34 7.21
C PRO A 62 -15.00 -6.53 6.89
N TYR A 63 -15.44 -7.73 7.22
CA TYR A 63 -14.86 -8.99 6.74
C TYR A 63 -15.35 -9.31 5.33
N TRP A 64 -14.45 -9.78 4.47
CA TRP A 64 -14.79 -10.28 3.14
C TRP A 64 -13.91 -11.47 2.77
N GLU A 65 -14.54 -12.60 2.43
CA GLU A 65 -13.87 -13.81 2.00
C GLU A 65 -14.50 -14.36 0.73
N PRO A 66 -13.81 -14.30 -0.44
CA PRO A 66 -14.33 -14.89 -1.67
C PRO A 66 -14.29 -16.41 -1.58
N LEU A 67 -15.40 -17.06 -1.89
CA LEU A 67 -15.55 -18.53 -1.92
C LEU A 67 -15.45 -19.05 -3.35
N GLU A 68 -16.07 -18.35 -4.29
CA GLU A 68 -16.10 -18.74 -5.70
C GLU A 68 -16.18 -17.49 -6.59
N SER A 69 -15.37 -17.48 -7.65
CA SER A 69 -15.35 -16.41 -8.64
C SER A 69 -15.10 -16.99 -10.03
N ALA A 70 -15.99 -16.74 -10.98
CA ALA A 70 -15.79 -17.16 -12.37
C ALA A 70 -16.75 -16.46 -13.33
N LEU A 71 -16.42 -16.52 -14.62
CA LEU A 71 -17.34 -16.26 -15.71
C LEU A 71 -17.63 -17.56 -16.48
N ILE A 72 -18.90 -17.81 -16.75
CA ILE A 72 -19.35 -18.88 -17.64
C ILE A 72 -19.84 -18.20 -18.93
N VAL A 73 -19.12 -18.41 -20.01
CA VAL A 73 -19.35 -17.74 -21.31
C VAL A 73 -20.06 -18.72 -22.24
N ARG A 74 -21.18 -18.28 -22.82
CA ARG A 74 -21.93 -19.04 -23.83
C ARG A 74 -21.95 -18.28 -25.15
N ALA A 75 -21.37 -18.92 -26.16
CA ALA A 75 -21.34 -18.39 -27.52
C ALA A 75 -21.31 -19.56 -28.52
N ASP A 76 -22.02 -19.44 -29.64
CA ASP A 76 -22.03 -20.41 -30.73
C ASP A 76 -22.38 -21.86 -30.26
N GLY A 77 -23.28 -21.97 -29.26
CA GLY A 77 -23.69 -23.26 -28.70
C GLY A 77 -22.62 -23.94 -27.83
N ARG A 78 -21.53 -23.26 -27.52
CA ARG A 78 -20.45 -23.74 -26.64
C ARG A 78 -20.45 -22.98 -25.32
N GLU A 79 -20.12 -23.70 -24.25
CA GLU A 79 -19.88 -23.12 -22.92
C GLU A 79 -18.39 -23.20 -22.58
N SER A 80 -17.84 -22.14 -22.00
CA SER A 80 -16.47 -22.09 -21.49
C SER A 80 -16.42 -21.32 -20.19
N ARG A 81 -15.57 -21.78 -19.24
CA ARG A 81 -15.33 -21.10 -17.96
C ARG A 81 -14.05 -20.30 -18.05
N ILE A 82 -14.13 -19.02 -17.69
CA ILE A 82 -12.99 -18.10 -17.56
C ILE A 82 -12.71 -17.94 -16.07
N PRO A 83 -11.46 -18.13 -15.61
CA PRO A 83 -11.06 -17.82 -14.25
C PRO A 83 -11.27 -16.34 -13.95
N GLY A 84 -11.75 -16.02 -12.75
CA GLY A 84 -11.91 -14.65 -12.31
C GLY A 84 -11.65 -14.53 -10.82
N PHE A 85 -11.42 -13.33 -10.36
CA PHE A 85 -11.34 -12.98 -8.95
C PHE A 85 -12.40 -11.93 -8.63
N SER A 86 -13.29 -12.21 -7.66
CA SER A 86 -14.33 -11.25 -7.27
C SER A 86 -13.71 -9.93 -6.84
N LEU A 87 -14.27 -8.82 -7.30
CA LEU A 87 -13.91 -7.52 -6.74
C LEU A 87 -14.19 -7.52 -5.25
N PRO A 88 -13.26 -7.07 -4.41
CA PRO A 88 -13.47 -7.00 -2.98
C PRO A 88 -14.75 -6.24 -2.63
N HIS A 89 -15.51 -6.80 -1.70
CA HIS A 89 -16.78 -6.26 -1.21
C HIS A 89 -17.90 -6.04 -2.26
N SER A 90 -17.75 -6.54 -3.51
CA SER A 90 -18.85 -6.54 -4.48
C SER A 90 -20.01 -7.44 -4.06
N ALA A 91 -21.20 -7.22 -4.62
CA ALA A 91 -22.37 -8.05 -4.33
C ALA A 91 -22.11 -9.51 -4.69
N THR A 92 -22.73 -10.42 -3.93
CA THR A 92 -22.72 -11.85 -4.22
C THR A 92 -23.86 -12.22 -5.19
N THR A 93 -23.67 -13.30 -5.93
CA THR A 93 -24.71 -13.90 -6.76
C THR A 93 -25.37 -15.08 -6.05
N ASP A 94 -26.58 -15.43 -6.48
CA ASP A 94 -27.25 -16.68 -6.06
C ASP A 94 -26.48 -17.91 -6.55
N GLY A 95 -27.01 -19.10 -6.20
CA GLY A 95 -26.39 -20.40 -6.51
C GLY A 95 -26.06 -20.61 -7.98
N ASP A 96 -26.91 -20.15 -8.88
CA ASP A 96 -26.76 -20.30 -10.33
C ASP A 96 -25.94 -19.16 -10.99
N GLY A 97 -25.62 -18.12 -10.23
CA GLY A 97 -24.95 -16.92 -10.73
C GLY A 97 -25.93 -15.90 -11.34
N LEU A 98 -25.39 -14.80 -11.86
CA LEU A 98 -26.14 -13.76 -12.58
C LEU A 98 -25.92 -13.92 -14.10
N ASP A 99 -26.96 -14.29 -14.81
CA ASP A 99 -26.92 -14.48 -16.28
C ASP A 99 -27.38 -13.21 -17.00
N ALA A 100 -26.54 -12.64 -17.85
CA ALA A 100 -26.89 -11.46 -18.66
C ALA A 100 -26.03 -11.38 -19.93
N ALA A 101 -26.44 -10.51 -20.87
CA ALA A 101 -25.63 -10.17 -22.01
C ALA A 101 -24.35 -9.45 -21.57
N LEU A 102 -23.23 -9.76 -22.20
CA LEU A 102 -21.97 -9.03 -22.00
C LEU A 102 -21.87 -7.90 -23.01
N VAL A 103 -21.64 -6.69 -22.53
CA VAL A 103 -21.53 -5.48 -23.38
C VAL A 103 -20.24 -4.73 -23.04
N GLN A 104 -19.46 -4.39 -24.08
CA GLN A 104 -18.27 -3.57 -23.90
C GLN A 104 -18.65 -2.18 -23.40
N TRP A 105 -18.00 -1.74 -22.31
CA TRP A 105 -18.13 -0.37 -21.84
C TRP A 105 -17.48 0.61 -22.82
N ARG A 106 -18.20 1.69 -23.11
CA ARG A 106 -17.71 2.81 -23.92
C ARG A 106 -18.27 4.11 -23.34
N ASP A 107 -17.39 5.06 -23.07
CA ASP A 107 -17.76 6.35 -22.48
C ASP A 107 -18.74 7.14 -23.39
N GLU A 108 -18.66 6.95 -24.71
CA GLU A 108 -19.52 7.60 -25.69
C GLU A 108 -20.96 7.01 -25.71
N THR A 109 -21.15 5.78 -25.22
CA THR A 109 -22.44 5.08 -25.24
C THR A 109 -22.74 4.38 -23.90
N PRO A 110 -22.72 5.10 -22.78
CA PRO A 110 -22.83 4.49 -21.45
C PRO A 110 -24.14 3.72 -21.26
N GLY A 111 -25.25 4.15 -21.89
CA GLY A 111 -26.54 3.48 -21.80
C GLY A 111 -26.60 2.07 -22.42
N ALA A 112 -25.60 1.67 -23.22
CA ALA A 112 -25.55 0.37 -23.86
C ALA A 112 -25.45 -0.79 -22.84
N VAL A 113 -24.90 -0.56 -21.65
CA VAL A 113 -24.75 -1.58 -20.58
C VAL A 113 -25.97 -1.72 -19.67
N LYS A 114 -27.04 -0.98 -19.91
CA LYS A 114 -28.26 -1.05 -19.08
C LYS A 114 -28.86 -2.46 -19.08
N GLY A 115 -28.95 -3.07 -17.90
CA GLY A 115 -29.45 -4.44 -17.73
C GLY A 115 -28.48 -5.54 -18.21
N ALA A 116 -27.21 -5.19 -18.49
CA ALA A 116 -26.18 -6.09 -18.97
C ALA A 116 -25.00 -6.17 -18.00
N LEU A 117 -24.06 -7.09 -18.24
CA LEU A 117 -22.73 -7.08 -17.63
C LEU A 117 -21.83 -6.14 -18.42
N ALA A 118 -21.20 -5.18 -17.75
CA ALA A 118 -20.27 -4.26 -18.37
C ALA A 118 -18.86 -4.88 -18.44
N LEU A 119 -18.32 -5.07 -19.64
CA LEU A 119 -16.93 -5.44 -19.88
C LEU A 119 -16.09 -4.17 -19.97
N VAL A 120 -15.22 -3.95 -18.99
CA VAL A 120 -14.49 -2.69 -18.81
C VAL A 120 -12.99 -2.93 -18.84
N ASP A 121 -12.28 -2.23 -19.74
CA ASP A 121 -10.82 -2.22 -19.75
C ASP A 121 -10.29 -1.32 -18.62
N VAL A 122 -9.42 -1.88 -17.80
CA VAL A 122 -8.81 -1.20 -16.66
C VAL A 122 -7.29 -1.31 -16.76
N PRO A 123 -6.66 -0.42 -17.55
CA PRO A 123 -5.21 -0.38 -17.67
C PRO A 123 -4.59 0.16 -16.39
N LEU A 124 -3.42 -0.36 -16.02
CA LEU A 124 -2.61 0.20 -14.94
C LEU A 124 -2.01 1.55 -15.37
N MET A 125 -1.74 2.40 -14.40
CA MET A 125 -1.01 3.65 -14.66
C MET A 125 0.44 3.31 -15.03
N ARG A 126 0.89 3.89 -16.13
CA ARG A 126 2.24 3.68 -16.67
C ARG A 126 2.84 5.03 -17.05
N GLY A 127 4.09 5.27 -16.67
CA GLY A 127 4.76 6.53 -16.98
C GLY A 127 6.26 6.52 -16.66
N PRO A 128 6.96 7.62 -16.96
CA PRO A 128 8.35 7.79 -16.54
C PRO A 128 8.52 7.61 -15.03
N ALA A 129 9.57 6.91 -14.61
CA ALA A 129 9.81 6.65 -13.18
C ALA A 129 10.08 7.91 -12.37
N ASP A 130 10.46 9.01 -13.02
CA ASP A 130 10.65 10.33 -12.43
C ASP A 130 9.44 11.28 -12.60
N LEU A 131 8.33 10.80 -13.18
CA LEU A 131 7.07 11.58 -13.26
C LEU A 131 6.66 12.21 -11.92
N PRO A 132 6.79 11.53 -10.76
CA PRO A 132 6.46 12.11 -9.47
C PRO A 132 7.22 13.42 -9.17
N LEU A 133 8.45 13.59 -9.68
CA LEU A 133 9.21 14.85 -9.50
C LEU A 133 8.59 16.02 -10.26
N MET A 134 8.09 15.77 -11.47
CA MET A 134 7.41 16.80 -12.25
C MET A 134 6.13 17.26 -11.53
N LEU A 135 5.38 16.30 -10.99
CA LEU A 135 4.18 16.60 -10.19
C LEU A 135 4.54 17.31 -8.88
N ALA A 136 5.65 16.92 -8.23
CA ALA A 136 6.14 17.58 -7.03
C ALA A 136 6.49 19.05 -7.28
N GLY A 137 7.14 19.38 -8.39
CA GLY A 137 7.41 20.75 -8.79
C GLY A 137 6.13 21.57 -8.98
N ALA A 138 5.11 21.00 -9.61
CA ALA A 138 3.81 21.65 -9.78
C ALA A 138 3.10 21.91 -8.45
N VAL A 139 3.15 20.95 -7.52
CA VAL A 139 2.51 21.06 -6.19
C VAL A 139 3.28 22.01 -5.27
N SER A 140 4.62 21.96 -5.30
CA SER A 140 5.45 22.79 -4.42
C SER A 140 5.69 24.20 -4.95
N GLY A 141 5.46 24.46 -6.25
CA GLY A 141 5.82 25.69 -6.92
C GLY A 141 7.33 25.85 -7.15
N GLU A 142 8.08 24.75 -7.08
CA GLU A 142 9.55 24.73 -7.27
C GLU A 142 9.90 24.61 -8.75
N ALA A 143 10.75 25.53 -9.24
CA ALA A 143 11.24 25.48 -10.61
C ALA A 143 12.35 24.40 -10.80
N ASP A 144 13.12 24.11 -9.76
CA ASP A 144 14.15 23.07 -9.75
C ASP A 144 13.83 22.01 -8.69
N THR A 145 13.54 20.80 -9.12
CA THR A 145 13.27 19.64 -8.27
C THR A 145 14.42 18.62 -8.25
N ASN A 146 15.57 18.92 -8.86
CA ASN A 146 16.69 17.99 -8.93
C ASN A 146 17.22 17.58 -7.54
N TRP A 147 17.17 18.47 -6.56
CA TRP A 147 17.57 18.17 -5.20
C TRP A 147 16.71 17.10 -4.53
N ARG A 148 15.49 16.89 -5.03
CA ARG A 148 14.54 15.87 -4.53
C ARG A 148 14.87 14.46 -5.02
N ARG A 149 15.79 14.33 -5.96
CA ARG A 149 16.23 13.04 -6.51
C ARG A 149 17.60 12.65 -5.98
N TYR A 150 17.75 11.39 -5.61
CA TYR A 150 19.05 10.76 -5.40
C TYR A 150 19.15 9.50 -6.28
N ASP A 151 19.85 9.64 -7.39
CA ASP A 151 20.04 8.61 -8.42
C ASP A 151 21.41 8.77 -9.08
N PRO A 152 22.53 8.56 -8.33
CA PRO A 152 23.89 8.76 -8.86
C PRO A 152 24.22 7.84 -10.05
N GLY A 153 23.59 6.66 -10.11
CA GLY A 153 23.73 5.74 -11.24
C GLY A 153 22.91 6.13 -12.48
N GLY A 154 22.02 7.13 -12.38
CA GLY A 154 21.18 7.58 -13.50
C GLY A 154 20.18 6.56 -13.99
N THR A 155 19.82 5.58 -13.18
CA THR A 155 18.98 4.42 -13.56
C THR A 155 17.49 4.73 -13.58
N LEU A 156 17.06 5.86 -13.03
CA LEU A 156 15.69 6.37 -13.17
C LEU A 156 15.46 7.07 -14.52
N ALA A 157 16.51 7.63 -15.11
CA ALA A 157 16.40 8.37 -16.36
C ALA A 157 15.99 7.44 -17.49
N GLY A 158 14.81 7.70 -18.09
CA GLY A 158 14.26 6.88 -19.16
C GLY A 158 13.63 5.56 -18.71
N ALA A 159 13.65 5.22 -17.42
CA ALA A 159 12.93 4.08 -16.89
C ALA A 159 11.41 4.34 -16.91
N THR A 160 10.64 3.28 -17.14
CA THR A 160 9.17 3.31 -17.05
C THR A 160 8.74 2.57 -15.79
N GLN A 161 7.90 3.20 -14.99
CA GLN A 161 7.25 2.57 -13.84
C GLN A 161 5.81 2.20 -14.19
N VAL A 162 5.38 1.03 -13.75
CA VAL A 162 3.98 0.58 -13.80
C VAL A 162 3.45 0.58 -12.37
N LEU A 163 2.45 1.39 -12.11
CA LEU A 163 1.87 1.54 -10.76
C LEU A 163 0.81 0.45 -10.50
N PRO A 164 0.59 0.08 -9.23
CA PRO A 164 -0.29 -1.03 -8.87
C PRO A 164 -1.79 -0.72 -9.01
N PHE A 165 -2.18 0.39 -9.62
CA PHE A 165 -3.57 0.80 -9.77
C PHE A 165 -3.81 1.61 -11.04
N SER A 166 -5.08 1.69 -11.46
CA SER A 166 -5.56 2.59 -12.52
C SER A 166 -5.88 3.99 -11.96
N ARG A 167 -6.15 4.95 -12.84
CA ARG A 167 -6.48 6.34 -12.45
C ARG A 167 -7.64 6.45 -11.46
N HIS A 168 -8.64 5.57 -11.54
CA HIS A 168 -9.83 5.60 -10.71
C HIS A 168 -10.05 4.24 -10.01
N VAL A 169 -9.00 3.72 -9.44
CA VAL A 169 -8.95 2.35 -8.90
C VAL A 169 -10.07 2.03 -7.90
N MET A 170 -10.44 2.98 -7.06
CA MET A 170 -11.51 2.77 -6.06
C MET A 170 -12.92 2.93 -6.63
N ALA A 171 -13.05 3.59 -7.78
CA ALA A 171 -14.32 3.96 -8.40
C ALA A 171 -14.57 3.24 -9.75
N VAL A 172 -13.88 2.14 -10.04
CA VAL A 172 -13.94 1.47 -11.36
C VAL A 172 -15.33 0.97 -11.75
N MET A 173 -16.21 0.71 -10.77
CA MET A 173 -17.57 0.24 -10.99
C MET A 173 -18.60 1.37 -11.08
N ASP A 174 -18.27 2.61 -10.68
CA ASP A 174 -19.24 3.67 -10.45
C ASP A 174 -19.94 4.10 -11.75
N ALA A 175 -19.19 4.32 -12.83
CA ALA A 175 -19.75 4.72 -14.10
C ALA A 175 -20.64 3.63 -14.74
N PRO A 176 -20.22 2.36 -14.85
CA PRO A 176 -21.09 1.26 -15.28
C PRO A 176 -22.34 1.09 -14.41
N LEU A 177 -22.20 1.17 -13.08
CA LEU A 177 -23.33 1.08 -12.15
C LEU A 177 -24.32 2.21 -12.39
N ALA A 178 -23.87 3.45 -12.50
CA ALA A 178 -24.71 4.62 -12.77
C ALA A 178 -25.42 4.53 -14.12
N ALA A 179 -24.81 3.85 -15.10
CA ALA A 179 -25.42 3.56 -16.41
C ALA A 179 -26.41 2.39 -16.40
N GLY A 180 -26.61 1.72 -15.25
CA GLY A 180 -27.57 0.65 -15.06
C GLY A 180 -27.06 -0.74 -15.42
N ALA A 181 -25.74 -0.97 -15.41
CA ALA A 181 -25.17 -2.30 -15.48
C ALA A 181 -25.63 -3.17 -14.30
N THR A 182 -25.83 -4.46 -14.53
CA THR A 182 -26.23 -5.44 -13.51
C THR A 182 -25.04 -6.20 -12.92
N GLY A 183 -23.88 -6.10 -13.54
CA GLY A 183 -22.61 -6.66 -13.08
C GLY A 183 -21.43 -6.05 -13.80
N PHE A 184 -20.24 -6.29 -13.27
CA PHE A 184 -18.97 -5.71 -13.74
C PHE A 184 -17.97 -6.81 -14.07
N VAL A 185 -17.35 -6.73 -15.23
CA VAL A 185 -16.24 -7.58 -15.67
C VAL A 185 -15.04 -6.67 -15.97
N GLY A 186 -14.14 -6.53 -15.01
CA GLY A 186 -12.91 -5.72 -15.16
C GLY A 186 -11.82 -6.52 -15.83
N VAL A 187 -11.27 -5.98 -16.90
CA VAL A 187 -10.13 -6.55 -17.62
C VAL A 187 -8.86 -5.84 -17.23
N LEU A 188 -7.91 -6.54 -16.67
CA LEU A 188 -6.55 -6.03 -16.43
C LEU A 188 -5.78 -6.03 -17.77
N SER A 189 -6.09 -5.06 -18.63
CA SER A 189 -5.80 -5.13 -20.08
C SER A 189 -4.31 -5.05 -20.43
N ASP A 190 -3.48 -4.45 -19.59
CA ASP A 190 -2.03 -4.28 -19.78
C ASP A 190 -1.22 -4.70 -18.55
N TYR A 191 -1.78 -5.60 -17.74
CA TYR A 191 -1.15 -6.07 -16.51
C TYR A 191 0.04 -6.99 -16.85
N PRO A 192 1.26 -6.67 -16.36
CA PRO A 192 2.43 -7.51 -16.61
C PRO A 192 2.22 -8.92 -16.04
N GLY A 193 2.46 -9.96 -16.87
CA GLY A 193 2.27 -11.36 -16.47
C GLY A 193 0.83 -11.87 -16.54
N ASP A 194 -0.10 -11.11 -17.13
CA ASP A 194 -1.47 -11.54 -17.46
C ASP A 194 -2.28 -12.12 -16.29
N SER A 195 -2.25 -11.46 -15.12
CA SER A 195 -2.97 -11.90 -13.92
C SER A 195 -4.45 -11.50 -13.93
N HIS A 196 -5.24 -12.19 -13.11
CA HIS A 196 -6.61 -11.82 -12.73
C HIS A 196 -6.78 -11.75 -11.20
N ARG A 197 -5.73 -12.03 -10.40
CA ARG A 197 -5.79 -12.12 -8.94
C ARG A 197 -5.43 -10.78 -8.30
N TYR A 198 -6.28 -9.78 -8.51
CA TYR A 198 -6.05 -8.38 -8.18
C TYR A 198 -7.01 -7.90 -7.08
N TYR A 199 -6.47 -7.62 -5.88
CA TYR A 199 -7.25 -7.20 -4.72
C TYR A 199 -7.47 -5.68 -4.68
N VAL A 200 -8.25 -5.19 -5.64
CA VAL A 200 -8.65 -3.78 -5.75
C VAL A 200 -10.12 -3.73 -6.16
N PRO A 201 -10.92 -2.79 -5.64
CA PRO A 201 -10.65 -1.78 -4.61
C PRO A 201 -10.40 -2.39 -3.22
N TYR A 202 -9.58 -1.71 -2.40
CA TYR A 202 -9.28 -2.13 -1.02
C TYR A 202 -9.84 -1.16 0.04
N ASP A 203 -10.93 -0.47 -0.28
CA ASP A 203 -11.56 0.56 0.56
C ASP A 203 -12.60 0.03 1.57
N GLY A 204 -12.85 -1.28 1.57
CA GLY A 204 -13.86 -1.90 2.44
C GLY A 204 -15.31 -1.55 2.10
N VAL A 205 -15.55 -0.81 1.01
CA VAL A 205 -16.90 -0.34 0.65
C VAL A 205 -17.71 -1.42 -0.04
N ALA A 206 -18.91 -1.68 0.47
CA ALA A 206 -19.85 -2.60 -0.14
C ALA A 206 -20.39 -2.05 -1.46
N ARG A 207 -20.35 -2.87 -2.53
CA ARG A 207 -20.84 -2.50 -3.86
C ARG A 207 -22.13 -3.24 -4.21
N ALA A 208 -23.00 -2.54 -4.94
CA ALA A 208 -24.37 -2.99 -5.17
C ALA A 208 -24.53 -4.09 -6.24
N ILE A 209 -23.53 -4.25 -7.13
CA ILE A 209 -23.55 -5.26 -8.19
C ILE A 209 -22.36 -6.21 -8.05
N PRO A 210 -22.46 -7.47 -8.52
CA PRO A 210 -21.33 -8.38 -8.56
C PRO A 210 -20.26 -7.89 -9.54
N GLY A 211 -19.00 -8.13 -9.20
CA GLY A 211 -17.86 -7.77 -10.04
C GLY A 211 -16.78 -8.84 -10.01
N VAL A 212 -16.10 -9.03 -11.14
CA VAL A 212 -14.94 -9.92 -11.24
C VAL A 212 -13.83 -9.28 -12.07
N TRP A 213 -12.59 -9.51 -11.66
CA TRP A 213 -11.40 -9.29 -12.45
C TRP A 213 -11.09 -10.48 -13.32
N ILE A 214 -10.70 -10.24 -14.57
CA ILE A 214 -10.18 -11.24 -15.49
C ILE A 214 -8.86 -10.76 -16.08
N SER A 215 -8.09 -11.69 -16.65
CA SER A 215 -6.81 -11.37 -17.30
C SER A 215 -6.99 -10.56 -18.59
N GLY A 216 -5.92 -9.89 -19.03
CA GLY A 216 -5.89 -9.15 -20.28
C GLY A 216 -6.15 -10.05 -21.49
N SER A 217 -5.59 -11.27 -21.51
CA SER A 217 -5.78 -12.24 -22.60
C SER A 217 -7.23 -12.73 -22.71
N ASP A 218 -7.88 -13.05 -21.57
CA ASP A 218 -9.29 -13.43 -21.55
C ASP A 218 -10.19 -12.25 -21.93
N GLY A 219 -9.87 -11.04 -21.46
CA GLY A 219 -10.58 -9.82 -21.87
C GLY A 219 -10.49 -9.58 -23.39
N ALA A 220 -9.31 -9.74 -23.98
CA ALA A 220 -9.13 -9.62 -25.43
C ALA A 220 -9.95 -10.68 -26.19
N ARG A 221 -10.05 -11.90 -25.66
CA ARG A 221 -10.92 -12.95 -26.21
C ARG A 221 -12.38 -12.55 -26.17
N LEU A 222 -12.87 -12.06 -25.01
CA LEU A 222 -14.26 -11.64 -24.85
C LEU A 222 -14.63 -10.47 -25.76
N ARG A 223 -13.75 -9.49 -25.93
CA ARG A 223 -13.95 -8.36 -26.89
C ARG A 223 -14.18 -8.87 -28.29
N ARG A 224 -13.31 -9.75 -28.80
CA ARG A 224 -13.50 -10.35 -30.14
C ARG A 224 -14.84 -11.09 -30.28
N MET A 225 -15.28 -11.79 -29.21
CA MET A 225 -16.59 -12.46 -29.22
C MET A 225 -17.74 -11.45 -29.26
N CYS A 226 -17.67 -10.37 -28.48
CA CYS A 226 -18.68 -9.30 -28.51
C CYS A 226 -18.73 -8.57 -29.87
N ASP A 227 -17.57 -8.38 -30.53
CA ASP A 227 -17.52 -7.78 -31.87
C ASP A 227 -18.10 -8.70 -32.96
N ALA A 228 -18.01 -10.02 -32.76
CA ALA A 228 -18.57 -11.01 -33.68
C ALA A 228 -20.09 -11.23 -33.49
N GLY A 229 -20.64 -10.91 -32.32
CA GLY A 229 -22.06 -11.09 -32.04
C GLY A 229 -22.44 -10.99 -30.56
N ARG A 230 -23.65 -11.44 -30.25
CA ARG A 230 -24.15 -11.41 -28.89
C ARG A 230 -23.47 -12.48 -28.02
N VAL A 231 -22.93 -12.09 -26.90
CA VAL A 231 -22.31 -12.99 -25.90
C VAL A 231 -23.18 -13.01 -24.65
N GLN A 232 -23.54 -14.21 -24.20
CA GLN A 232 -24.24 -14.41 -22.93
C GLN A 232 -23.24 -14.91 -21.90
N VAL A 233 -23.26 -14.31 -20.71
CA VAL A 233 -22.30 -14.62 -19.64
C VAL A 233 -23.01 -14.75 -18.31
N THR A 234 -22.68 -15.80 -17.57
CA THR A 234 -23.05 -15.91 -16.16
C THR A 234 -21.86 -15.53 -15.31
N ILE A 235 -22.01 -14.49 -14.50
CA ILE A 235 -21.04 -14.13 -13.46
C ILE A 235 -21.36 -14.91 -12.19
N VAL A 236 -20.36 -15.61 -11.65
CA VAL A 236 -20.40 -16.28 -10.35
C VAL A 236 -19.51 -15.51 -9.39
N SER A 237 -20.08 -14.97 -8.32
CA SER A 237 -19.36 -14.27 -7.26
C SER A 237 -20.00 -14.65 -5.92
N ARG A 238 -19.32 -15.48 -5.13
CA ARG A 238 -19.77 -15.90 -3.81
C ARG A 238 -18.75 -15.47 -2.77
N ALA A 239 -19.20 -14.87 -1.68
CA ALA A 239 -18.34 -14.43 -0.59
C ALA A 239 -19.08 -14.48 0.75
N ILE A 240 -18.33 -14.68 1.82
CA ILE A 240 -18.78 -14.45 3.19
C ILE A 240 -18.53 -12.97 3.50
N ARG A 241 -19.52 -12.31 4.13
CA ARG A 241 -19.46 -10.89 4.50
C ARG A 241 -20.12 -10.68 5.85
N HIS A 242 -19.43 -10.06 6.79
CA HIS A 242 -19.95 -9.64 8.09
C HIS A 242 -18.97 -8.63 8.71
N ASP A 243 -19.40 -7.98 9.77
CA ASP A 243 -18.49 -7.11 10.54
C ASP A 243 -17.66 -7.93 11.52
N ILE A 244 -16.42 -7.52 11.70
CA ILE A 244 -15.47 -8.13 12.65
C ILE A 244 -14.76 -7.06 13.49
N THR A 245 -14.01 -7.54 14.49
CA THR A 245 -13.00 -6.75 15.18
C THR A 245 -11.62 -7.32 14.85
N SER A 246 -10.74 -6.50 14.32
CA SER A 246 -9.30 -6.69 14.21
C SER A 246 -8.61 -5.72 15.18
N TYR A 247 -7.28 -5.67 15.23
CA TYR A 247 -6.60 -4.87 16.24
C TYR A 247 -5.36 -4.18 15.70
N ASN A 248 -5.21 -2.88 15.99
CA ASN A 248 -3.91 -2.24 15.91
C ASN A 248 -3.00 -2.83 16.99
N VAL A 249 -1.73 -3.05 16.65
CA VAL A 249 -0.72 -3.49 17.62
C VAL A 249 0.15 -2.30 17.98
N VAL A 250 0.17 -1.96 19.27
CA VAL A 250 0.87 -0.77 19.78
C VAL A 250 1.88 -1.17 20.84
N GLY A 251 3.06 -0.54 20.80
CA GLY A 251 4.08 -0.67 21.84
C GLY A 251 4.88 0.63 21.96
N GLU A 252 5.47 0.90 23.12
CA GLU A 252 6.11 2.17 23.41
C GLU A 252 7.52 1.97 23.99
N LEU A 253 8.38 2.95 23.75
CA LEU A 253 9.67 3.08 24.44
C LEU A 253 9.77 4.51 25.00
N PRO A 254 10.03 4.68 26.32
CA PRO A 254 10.30 6.01 26.88
C PRO A 254 11.50 6.66 26.20
N GLY A 255 11.52 7.98 26.11
CA GLY A 255 12.57 8.77 25.50
C GLY A 255 13.04 9.91 26.37
N ALA A 256 13.83 10.84 25.80
CA ALA A 256 14.39 11.98 26.53
C ALA A 256 13.32 12.97 27.02
N ASP A 257 12.16 12.99 26.38
CA ASP A 257 11.02 13.85 26.73
C ASP A 257 9.70 13.13 26.46
N ASP A 258 8.58 13.83 26.71
CA ASP A 258 7.23 13.33 26.51
C ASP A 258 6.64 13.61 25.11
N ASP A 259 7.31 14.35 24.24
CA ASP A 259 6.93 14.42 22.83
C ASP A 259 7.21 13.05 22.20
N SER A 260 6.60 12.74 21.09
CA SER A 260 6.68 11.40 20.53
C SER A 260 7.01 11.38 19.04
N VAL A 261 7.70 10.32 18.63
CA VAL A 261 7.79 9.91 17.23
C VAL A 261 7.00 8.60 17.10
N ILE A 262 6.08 8.57 16.11
CA ILE A 262 5.39 7.35 15.73
C ILE A 262 6.20 6.65 14.64
N VAL A 263 6.39 5.33 14.78
CA VAL A 263 7.00 4.48 13.75
C VAL A 263 5.95 3.44 13.35
N GLY A 264 5.46 3.54 12.12
CA GLY A 264 4.27 2.81 11.70
C GLY A 264 4.42 2.00 10.43
N SER A 265 3.50 1.06 10.26
CA SER A 265 3.15 0.28 9.07
C SER A 265 1.78 -0.36 9.28
N HIS A 266 1.36 -1.27 8.39
CA HIS A 266 0.19 -2.11 8.62
C HIS A 266 0.55 -3.61 8.60
N HIS A 267 -0.28 -4.46 9.21
CA HIS A 267 0.03 -5.89 9.34
C HIS A 267 -0.82 -6.79 8.44
N ASP A 268 -1.94 -6.29 7.93
CA ASP A 268 -2.76 -7.00 6.96
C ASP A 268 -2.18 -6.90 5.54
N GLY A 269 -2.71 -7.70 4.63
CA GLY A 269 -2.30 -7.71 3.24
C GLY A 269 -3.30 -8.45 2.36
N PRO A 270 -3.33 -8.19 1.04
CA PRO A 270 -4.33 -8.76 0.14
C PRO A 270 -4.17 -10.27 -0.07
N TRP A 271 -2.95 -10.77 0.11
CA TRP A 271 -2.56 -12.18 -0.05
C TRP A 271 -1.61 -12.60 1.07
N ALA A 272 -0.72 -13.55 0.83
CA ALA A 272 0.42 -13.79 1.72
C ALA A 272 1.40 -12.62 1.72
N SER A 273 1.53 -11.96 0.60
CA SER A 273 2.14 -10.65 0.35
C SER A 273 3.43 -10.38 1.11
N ALA A 274 4.55 -10.60 0.42
CA ALA A 274 5.86 -10.36 1.01
C ALA A 274 6.20 -8.86 1.07
N VAL A 275 5.84 -8.13 0.02
CA VAL A 275 6.06 -6.68 -0.09
C VAL A 275 4.95 -5.93 0.62
N GLU A 276 3.69 -6.31 0.41
CA GLU A 276 2.46 -5.66 0.93
C GLU A 276 1.85 -6.41 2.14
N ASP A 277 2.14 -6.26 3.44
CA ASP A 277 3.21 -5.41 3.90
C ASP A 277 4.08 -6.17 4.94
N ALA A 278 4.42 -7.46 4.65
CA ALA A 278 5.33 -8.17 5.54
C ALA A 278 6.69 -7.46 5.63
N SER A 279 7.09 -6.73 4.58
CA SER A 279 8.33 -5.96 4.58
C SER A 279 8.26 -4.73 5.49
N GLY A 280 7.14 -4.03 5.53
CA GLY A 280 6.91 -2.91 6.44
C GLY A 280 6.85 -3.36 7.90
N VAL A 281 6.12 -4.44 8.19
CA VAL A 281 6.12 -5.07 9.54
C VAL A 281 7.56 -5.36 9.98
N ALA A 282 8.38 -5.96 9.13
CA ALA A 282 9.77 -6.30 9.47
C ALA A 282 10.65 -5.06 9.68
N MET A 283 10.43 -3.99 8.91
CA MET A 283 11.14 -2.72 9.09
C MET A 283 10.75 -2.02 10.40
N VAL A 284 9.48 -2.06 10.79
CA VAL A 284 9.03 -1.54 12.11
C VAL A 284 9.62 -2.37 13.25
N LEU A 285 9.65 -3.71 13.13
CA LEU A 285 10.32 -4.59 14.10
C LEU A 285 11.83 -4.29 14.18
N ALA A 286 12.48 -3.96 13.07
CA ALA A 286 13.89 -3.60 13.04
C ALA A 286 14.14 -2.26 13.78
N GLN A 287 13.26 -1.29 13.64
CA GLN A 287 13.29 -0.06 14.44
C GLN A 287 13.12 -0.37 15.93
N ALA A 288 12.12 -1.15 16.29
CA ALA A 288 11.88 -1.54 17.68
C ALA A 288 13.09 -2.27 18.28
N ALA A 289 13.71 -3.18 17.54
CA ALA A 289 14.90 -3.92 17.97
C ALA A 289 16.14 -3.03 18.15
N TYR A 290 16.32 -2.02 17.31
CA TYR A 290 17.39 -1.04 17.46
C TYR A 290 17.15 -0.14 18.68
N TRP A 291 16.00 0.51 18.71
CA TRP A 291 15.72 1.54 19.71
C TRP A 291 15.53 0.97 21.12
N SER A 292 15.12 -0.29 21.28
CA SER A 292 15.06 -0.95 22.59
C SER A 292 16.45 -1.08 23.26
N ARG A 293 17.53 -1.07 22.49
CA ARG A 293 18.91 -1.16 22.99
C ARG A 293 19.52 0.21 23.29
N ILE A 294 18.90 1.30 22.88
CA ILE A 294 19.33 2.67 23.17
C ILE A 294 18.77 3.07 24.52
N ALA A 295 19.58 3.68 25.38
CA ALA A 295 19.10 4.14 26.68
C ALA A 295 17.98 5.20 26.55
N PRO A 296 16.99 5.26 27.44
CA PRO A 296 15.90 6.24 27.34
C PRO A 296 16.35 7.68 27.17
N ALA A 297 17.39 8.10 27.89
CA ALA A 297 17.93 9.45 27.80
C ALA A 297 18.62 9.79 26.45
N ASP A 298 18.99 8.76 25.69
CA ASP A 298 19.64 8.90 24.37
C ASP A 298 18.66 8.76 23.22
N ARG A 299 17.40 8.38 23.46
CA ARG A 299 16.32 8.40 22.47
C ARG A 299 15.82 9.84 22.29
N PRO A 300 15.59 10.32 21.07
CA PRO A 300 15.25 11.73 20.85
C PRO A 300 13.94 12.14 21.55
N HIS A 301 12.94 11.25 21.56
CA HIS A 301 11.61 11.39 22.13
C HIS A 301 11.08 10.03 22.57
N ARG A 302 9.93 9.99 23.20
CA ARG A 302 9.16 8.75 23.34
C ARG A 302 8.91 8.16 21.95
N LEU A 303 9.12 6.87 21.75
CA LEU A 303 8.84 6.18 20.49
C LEU A 303 7.60 5.34 20.65
N LEU A 304 6.64 5.50 19.75
CA LEU A 304 5.43 4.70 19.66
C LEU A 304 5.50 3.88 18.38
N PHE A 305 5.45 2.57 18.51
CA PHE A 305 5.43 1.62 17.39
C PHE A 305 3.99 1.21 17.14
N LEU A 306 3.53 1.35 15.89
CA LEU A 306 2.15 1.14 15.49
C LEU A 306 2.09 0.27 14.23
N LEU A 307 1.44 -0.88 14.35
CA LEU A 307 1.09 -1.71 13.20
C LEU A 307 -0.43 -1.69 13.05
N ASN A 308 -0.90 -1.01 12.02
CA ASN A 308 -2.32 -0.78 11.78
C ASN A 308 -3.02 -2.02 11.26
N ALA A 309 -4.29 -2.17 11.64
CA ALA A 309 -5.23 -3.13 11.07
C ALA A 309 -6.01 -2.53 9.91
N GLY A 310 -6.38 -3.35 8.94
CA GLY A 310 -7.39 -2.98 7.95
C GLY A 310 -6.95 -1.89 6.95
N HIS A 311 -5.69 -1.85 6.58
CA HIS A 311 -5.26 -1.10 5.39
C HIS A 311 -6.06 -1.58 4.17
N MET A 312 -6.20 -2.92 4.01
CA MET A 312 -7.02 -3.55 2.96
C MET A 312 -8.55 -3.39 3.16
N ALA A 313 -8.96 -2.56 4.10
CA ALA A 313 -10.34 -2.14 4.35
C ALA A 313 -10.44 -0.62 4.54
N GLY A 314 -9.70 0.15 3.73
CA GLY A 314 -9.73 1.60 3.69
C GLY A 314 -8.97 2.29 4.84
N GLY A 315 -7.95 1.65 5.39
CA GLY A 315 -7.15 2.22 6.49
C GLY A 315 -7.95 2.33 7.79
N ALA A 316 -8.86 1.40 8.04
CA ALA A 316 -9.75 1.46 9.22
C ALA A 316 -8.99 1.61 10.54
N GLY A 317 -7.83 0.94 10.67
CA GLY A 317 -6.99 0.99 11.87
C GLY A 317 -6.37 2.34 12.13
N VAL A 318 -5.77 2.95 11.13
CA VAL A 318 -5.16 4.28 11.30
C VAL A 318 -6.20 5.34 11.61
N HIS A 319 -7.38 5.28 10.99
CA HIS A 319 -8.48 6.20 11.30
C HIS A 319 -8.94 6.02 12.75
N ALA A 320 -9.14 4.79 13.20
CA ALA A 320 -9.52 4.49 14.58
C ALA A 320 -8.46 4.97 15.59
N PHE A 321 -7.17 4.78 15.28
CA PHE A 321 -6.07 5.25 16.12
C PHE A 321 -6.07 6.78 16.25
N ILE A 322 -6.17 7.50 15.12
CA ILE A 322 -6.20 8.97 15.11
C ILE A 322 -7.39 9.50 15.92
N ASP A 323 -8.57 8.90 15.76
CA ASP A 323 -9.77 9.32 16.50
C ASP A 323 -9.64 9.08 18.00
N GLN A 324 -9.11 7.93 18.39
CA GLN A 324 -8.91 7.56 19.79
C GLN A 324 -7.83 8.42 20.48
N HIS A 325 -6.73 8.72 19.76
CA HIS A 325 -5.55 9.42 20.30
C HIS A 325 -5.46 10.89 19.86
N ARG A 326 -6.56 11.50 19.42
CA ARG A 326 -6.61 12.85 18.86
C ARG A 326 -5.92 13.92 19.71
N ALA A 327 -6.07 13.84 21.03
CA ALA A 327 -5.43 14.78 21.97
C ALA A 327 -3.91 14.59 22.03
N GLU A 328 -3.43 13.36 21.88
CA GLU A 328 -2.01 13.02 21.97
C GLU A 328 -1.26 13.38 20.69
N LEU A 329 -1.96 13.43 19.53
CA LEU A 329 -1.35 13.82 18.26
C LEU A 329 -0.68 15.21 18.32
N ALA A 330 -1.13 16.10 19.21
CA ALA A 330 -0.52 17.42 19.41
C ALA A 330 0.94 17.33 19.89
N ARG A 331 1.34 16.21 20.48
CA ARG A 331 2.70 15.93 20.97
C ARG A 331 3.53 15.06 20.02
N VAL A 332 3.01 14.72 18.85
CA VAL A 332 3.76 13.96 17.83
C VAL A 332 4.64 14.93 17.04
N VAL A 333 5.96 14.74 17.15
CA VAL A 333 7.00 15.48 16.41
C VAL A 333 7.01 15.05 14.95
N LEU A 334 6.97 13.73 14.72
CA LEU A 334 7.05 13.12 13.40
C LEU A 334 6.37 11.74 13.41
N GLU A 335 5.66 11.43 12.36
CA GLU A 335 5.28 10.05 12.03
C GLU A 335 6.22 9.54 10.92
N VAL A 336 6.85 8.39 11.14
CA VAL A 336 7.74 7.70 10.19
C VAL A 336 7.06 6.40 9.79
N HIS A 337 6.53 6.37 8.58
CA HIS A 337 5.83 5.21 8.02
C HIS A 337 6.75 4.43 7.08
N LEU A 338 6.77 3.11 7.20
CA LEU A 338 7.70 2.24 6.49
C LEU A 338 6.91 1.14 5.78
N GLU A 339 6.88 1.15 4.45
CA GLU A 339 6.20 0.15 3.62
C GLU A 339 7.10 -0.29 2.45
N HIS A 340 6.89 -1.46 1.94
CA HIS A 340 7.29 -1.97 0.62
C HIS A 340 8.79 -1.85 0.28
N ALA A 341 9.58 -2.85 0.65
CA ALA A 341 10.98 -2.97 0.19
C ALA A 341 11.05 -3.82 -1.10
N ALA A 342 10.58 -3.30 -2.23
CA ALA A 342 10.36 -4.05 -3.46
C ALA A 342 11.54 -4.09 -4.43
N THR A 343 11.64 -5.21 -5.17
CA THR A 343 12.46 -5.37 -6.38
C THR A 343 11.66 -4.92 -7.60
N GLU A 344 12.28 -4.13 -8.49
CA GLU A 344 11.70 -3.81 -9.79
C GLU A 344 11.61 -5.06 -10.66
N MET A 345 10.37 -5.39 -11.08
CA MET A 345 10.09 -6.49 -11.98
C MET A 345 9.80 -5.98 -13.38
N VAL A 346 10.37 -6.61 -14.39
CA VAL A 346 10.19 -6.26 -15.79
C VAL A 346 9.76 -7.47 -16.61
N GLU A 347 9.02 -7.24 -17.67
CA GLU A 347 8.69 -8.28 -18.65
C GLU A 347 9.92 -8.60 -19.49
N ARG A 348 10.33 -9.86 -19.51
CA ARG A 348 11.44 -10.36 -20.31
C ARG A 348 11.13 -11.78 -20.80
N ASP A 349 11.29 -12.01 -22.08
CA ASP A 349 11.10 -13.33 -22.71
C ASP A 349 9.72 -13.97 -22.44
N GLY A 350 8.67 -13.14 -22.35
CA GLY A 350 7.29 -13.58 -22.10
C GLY A 350 6.99 -13.94 -20.64
N GLY A 351 7.87 -13.59 -19.69
CA GLY A 351 7.67 -13.75 -18.24
C GLY A 351 8.11 -12.53 -17.45
N LEU A 352 7.94 -12.58 -16.14
CA LEU A 352 8.43 -11.56 -15.23
C LEU A 352 9.83 -11.93 -14.70
N ALA A 353 10.76 -10.99 -14.73
CA ALA A 353 12.10 -11.14 -14.20
C ALA A 353 12.50 -9.91 -13.37
N ALA A 354 13.34 -10.12 -12.37
CA ALA A 354 13.95 -9.02 -11.63
C ALA A 354 14.88 -8.19 -12.55
N SER A 355 14.77 -6.87 -12.50
CA SER A 355 15.66 -5.97 -13.25
C SER A 355 17.07 -5.94 -12.70
N GLY A 356 17.23 -6.31 -11.43
CA GLY A 356 18.45 -6.16 -10.65
C GLY A 356 18.50 -4.85 -9.84
N HIS A 357 17.47 -4.03 -9.96
CA HIS A 357 17.32 -2.77 -9.22
C HIS A 357 16.19 -2.85 -8.21
N PRO A 358 16.25 -2.00 -7.15
CA PRO A 358 15.05 -1.76 -6.35
C PRO A 358 14.01 -1.03 -7.19
N GLU A 359 12.75 -1.25 -6.89
CA GLU A 359 11.66 -0.37 -7.35
C GLU A 359 11.97 1.09 -6.97
N PRO A 360 11.58 2.11 -7.76
CA PRO A 360 11.74 3.51 -7.37
C PRO A 360 11.23 3.77 -5.95
N ARG A 361 12.08 4.37 -5.11
CA ARG A 361 11.79 4.64 -3.70
C ARG A 361 11.16 6.02 -3.56
N TRP A 362 9.99 6.08 -2.95
CA TRP A 362 9.30 7.32 -2.67
C TRP A 362 9.38 7.63 -1.17
N TRP A 363 9.76 8.87 -0.88
CA TRP A 363 9.83 9.42 0.46
C TRP A 363 8.87 10.59 0.54
N PHE A 364 7.59 10.32 0.86
CA PHE A 364 6.64 11.40 1.10
C PHE A 364 7.03 12.12 2.37
N THR A 365 7.42 13.37 2.23
CA THR A 365 8.03 14.14 3.30
C THR A 365 7.28 15.45 3.47
N SER A 366 6.81 15.72 4.70
CA SER A 366 6.19 17.00 5.02
C SER A 366 7.10 18.15 4.60
N ARG A 367 6.50 19.16 3.95
CA ARG A 367 7.20 20.32 3.37
C ARG A 367 7.77 21.24 4.44
N LEU A 368 8.63 20.72 5.29
CA LEU A 368 9.35 21.42 6.34
C LEU A 368 10.83 21.32 6.01
N GLY A 369 11.48 22.48 5.77
CA GLY A 369 12.88 22.51 5.35
C GLY A 369 13.82 21.63 6.19
N PRO A 370 13.73 21.64 7.55
CA PRO A 370 14.54 20.75 8.38
C PRO A 370 14.26 19.26 8.13
N VAL A 371 12.99 18.86 7.95
CA VAL A 371 12.60 17.45 7.72
C VAL A 371 13.08 17.00 6.34
N GLU A 372 12.84 17.80 5.31
CA GLU A 372 13.31 17.51 3.94
C GLU A 372 14.84 17.36 3.88
N ALA A 373 15.57 18.22 4.59
CA ALA A 373 17.04 18.14 4.69
C ALA A 373 17.49 16.85 5.38
N ILE A 374 16.89 16.49 6.51
CA ILE A 374 17.17 15.26 7.27
C ILE A 374 16.94 14.02 6.38
N VAL A 375 15.81 13.98 5.67
CA VAL A 375 15.49 12.84 4.77
C VAL A 375 16.52 12.73 3.66
N ARG A 376 16.88 13.86 3.02
CA ARG A 376 17.92 13.88 1.98
C ARG A 376 19.27 13.39 2.49
N GLU A 377 19.69 13.88 3.66
CA GLU A 377 20.96 13.46 4.28
C GLU A 377 20.95 11.97 4.60
N ALA A 378 19.83 11.42 5.11
CA ALA A 378 19.70 10.01 5.40
C ALA A 378 19.80 9.15 4.13
N ILE A 379 19.10 9.54 3.05
CA ILE A 379 19.14 8.87 1.74
C ILE A 379 20.57 8.82 1.20
N VAL A 380 21.30 9.96 1.24
CA VAL A 380 22.68 10.06 0.74
C VAL A 380 23.65 9.24 1.61
N ALA A 381 23.51 9.31 2.94
CA ALA A 381 24.38 8.58 3.87
C ALA A 381 24.25 7.06 3.73
N GLU A 382 23.05 6.56 3.41
CA GLU A 382 22.78 5.13 3.24
C GLU A 382 22.81 4.69 1.77
N GLN A 383 23.22 5.58 0.85
CA GLN A 383 23.35 5.31 -0.59
C GLN A 383 22.08 4.70 -1.22
N LEU A 384 20.93 5.19 -0.80
CA LEU A 384 19.62 4.74 -1.28
C LEU A 384 19.33 5.32 -2.66
N GLU A 385 19.99 4.79 -3.69
CA GLU A 385 19.76 5.18 -5.10
C GLU A 385 18.30 5.00 -5.50
N ARG A 386 17.90 5.62 -6.62
CA ARG A 386 16.52 5.59 -7.13
C ARG A 386 15.51 6.13 -6.12
N SER A 387 15.90 7.12 -5.31
CA SER A 387 15.04 7.75 -4.30
C SER A 387 14.53 9.11 -4.75
N LEU A 388 13.25 9.36 -4.48
CA LEU A 388 12.54 10.61 -4.76
C LEU A 388 11.93 11.13 -3.45
N ILE A 389 12.23 12.38 -3.09
CA ILE A 389 11.61 13.08 -1.95
C ILE A 389 10.40 13.82 -2.49
N LEU A 390 9.21 13.44 -2.06
CA LEU A 390 7.94 13.90 -2.60
C LEU A 390 7.13 14.66 -1.55
N PRO A 391 6.47 15.77 -1.92
CA PRO A 391 5.46 16.38 -1.05
C PRO A 391 4.33 15.38 -0.79
N PRO A 392 3.73 15.38 0.41
CA PRO A 392 2.61 14.48 0.72
C PRO A 392 1.44 14.59 -0.27
N GLU A 393 1.25 15.75 -0.85
CA GLU A 393 0.12 16.08 -1.73
C GLU A 393 0.37 15.78 -3.22
N VAL A 394 1.46 15.12 -3.58
CA VAL A 394 1.87 14.95 -5.00
C VAL A 394 0.86 14.16 -5.84
N PHE A 395 0.11 13.23 -5.25
CA PHE A 395 -0.91 12.42 -5.94
C PHE A 395 -2.34 12.69 -5.46
N GLY A 396 -2.53 13.65 -4.54
CA GLY A 396 -3.84 13.94 -3.95
C GLY A 396 -3.67 14.70 -2.64
N PRO A 397 -4.66 14.70 -1.74
CA PRO A 397 -4.59 15.46 -0.49
C PRO A 397 -3.57 14.87 0.51
N SER A 398 -3.20 13.61 0.35
CA SER A 398 -2.24 12.88 1.20
C SER A 398 -1.68 11.68 0.45
N PRO A 399 -0.57 11.06 0.92
CA PRO A 399 -0.13 9.76 0.43
C PRO A 399 -1.21 8.69 0.63
N THR A 400 -1.23 7.68 -0.25
CA THR A 400 -2.13 6.51 -0.17
C THR A 400 -1.56 5.42 0.75
N THR A 401 -0.89 5.82 1.83
CA THR A 401 -0.33 4.98 2.90
C THR A 401 -1.10 5.22 4.19
N ASP A 402 -0.91 4.39 5.19
CA ASP A 402 -1.49 4.64 6.53
C ASP A 402 -0.85 5.86 7.25
N GLY A 403 0.27 6.41 6.75
CA GLY A 403 0.78 7.71 7.17
C GLY A 403 -0.02 8.90 6.62
N GLY A 404 -0.78 8.73 5.54
CA GLY A 404 -1.59 9.78 4.93
C GLY A 404 -2.60 10.43 5.87
N PRO A 405 -3.42 9.66 6.61
CA PRO A 405 -4.34 10.21 7.60
C PRO A 405 -3.66 11.02 8.71
N PHE A 406 -2.43 10.69 9.12
CA PHE A 406 -1.65 11.51 10.06
C PHE A 406 -1.32 12.88 9.46
N HIS A 407 -0.93 12.93 8.17
CA HIS A 407 -0.72 14.20 7.47
C HIS A 407 -1.99 15.05 7.48
N LEU A 408 -3.16 14.47 7.17
CA LEU A 408 -4.45 15.16 7.21
C LEU A 408 -4.84 15.63 8.61
N ALA A 409 -4.39 14.93 9.67
CA ALA A 409 -4.54 15.34 11.06
C ALA A 409 -3.53 16.42 11.50
N GLY A 410 -2.66 16.89 10.58
CA GLY A 410 -1.66 17.94 10.83
C GLY A 410 -0.42 17.43 11.53
N VAL A 411 -0.14 16.14 11.54
CA VAL A 411 1.10 15.54 12.02
C VAL A 411 2.14 15.61 10.90
N PRO A 412 3.36 16.08 11.15
CA PRO A 412 4.47 15.96 10.19
C PRO A 412 4.76 14.49 9.89
N ILE A 413 5.00 14.16 8.61
CA ILE A 413 5.23 12.78 8.18
C ILE A 413 6.50 12.61 7.37
N VAL A 414 7.08 11.43 7.43
CA VAL A 414 8.03 10.85 6.48
C VAL A 414 7.56 9.44 6.18
N ASN A 415 7.01 9.21 4.99
CA ASN A 415 6.57 7.88 4.59
C ASN A 415 7.48 7.33 3.50
N PHE A 416 8.12 6.23 3.77
CA PHE A 416 8.91 5.45 2.82
C PHE A 416 8.05 4.36 2.20
N LEU A 417 8.04 4.29 0.88
CA LEU A 417 7.46 3.16 0.16
C LEU A 417 8.07 2.97 -1.22
N THR A 418 7.79 1.83 -1.82
CA THR A 418 7.89 1.57 -3.25
C THR A 418 6.50 1.19 -3.79
N ALA A 419 6.24 1.37 -5.09
CA ALA A 419 4.90 1.14 -5.65
C ALA A 419 4.94 0.21 -6.88
N PRO A 420 5.39 -1.05 -6.73
CA PRO A 420 5.42 -1.99 -7.84
C PRO A 420 4.01 -2.43 -8.23
N PHE A 421 3.79 -2.71 -9.52
CA PHE A 421 2.48 -3.09 -10.05
C PHE A 421 1.85 -4.32 -9.37
N TYR A 422 2.66 -5.19 -8.79
CA TYR A 422 2.22 -6.45 -8.21
C TYR A 422 1.77 -6.37 -6.73
N LEU A 423 1.74 -5.20 -6.10
CA LEU A 423 1.38 -5.04 -4.68
C LEU A 423 0.07 -5.75 -4.33
N PHE A 424 -0.96 -5.58 -5.14
CA PHE A 424 -2.29 -6.14 -4.86
C PHE A 424 -2.54 -7.49 -5.54
N ASP A 425 -1.48 -8.12 -6.07
CA ASP A 425 -1.55 -9.41 -6.75
C ASP A 425 -0.98 -10.55 -5.90
N ALA A 426 -1.48 -11.75 -6.12
CA ALA A 426 -0.99 -12.96 -5.47
C ALA A 426 0.44 -13.36 -5.85
N ILE A 427 1.03 -12.71 -6.87
CA ILE A 427 2.44 -12.89 -7.24
C ILE A 427 3.40 -12.10 -6.35
N ASP A 428 2.92 -11.30 -5.41
CA ASP A 428 3.74 -10.68 -4.37
C ASP A 428 4.28 -11.74 -3.41
N THR A 429 5.45 -12.26 -3.73
CA THR A 429 6.14 -13.37 -3.05
C THR A 429 7.55 -12.98 -2.62
N LEU A 430 8.22 -13.82 -1.84
CA LEU A 430 9.52 -13.51 -1.21
C LEU A 430 10.62 -13.10 -2.20
N ASP A 431 10.57 -13.57 -3.44
CA ASP A 431 11.51 -13.20 -4.51
C ASP A 431 11.33 -11.75 -5.01
N LYS A 432 10.25 -11.08 -4.59
CA LYS A 432 9.97 -9.66 -4.89
C LYS A 432 10.60 -8.71 -3.87
N ILE A 433 11.12 -9.23 -2.75
CA ILE A 433 11.82 -8.40 -1.76
C ILE A 433 13.19 -7.99 -2.28
N HIS A 434 13.46 -6.70 -2.26
CA HIS A 434 14.80 -6.18 -2.53
C HIS A 434 15.66 -6.23 -1.26
N ARG A 435 16.18 -7.42 -0.94
CA ARG A 435 16.93 -7.68 0.29
C ARG A 435 18.06 -6.68 0.57
N PRO A 436 18.87 -6.25 -0.45
CA PRO A 436 19.92 -5.25 -0.22
C PRO A 436 19.41 -3.90 0.30
N SER A 437 18.10 -3.59 0.16
CA SER A 437 17.50 -2.35 0.71
C SER A 437 17.15 -2.43 2.19
N LEU A 438 16.98 -3.62 2.76
CA LEU A 438 16.40 -3.79 4.10
C LEU A 438 17.22 -3.07 5.19
N VAL A 439 18.52 -3.29 5.23
CA VAL A 439 19.41 -2.64 6.21
C VAL A 439 19.59 -1.13 5.93
N PRO A 440 19.89 -0.69 4.69
CA PRO A 440 20.00 0.74 4.39
C PRO A 440 18.73 1.55 4.67
N VAL A 441 17.54 1.02 4.36
CA VAL A 441 16.27 1.70 4.68
C VAL A 441 16.05 1.76 6.20
N THR A 442 16.33 0.66 6.92
CA THR A 442 16.28 0.64 8.39
C THR A 442 17.19 1.71 8.99
N ARG A 443 18.43 1.85 8.49
CA ARG A 443 19.41 2.85 8.96
C ARG A 443 18.99 4.27 8.60
N ALA A 444 18.42 4.49 7.41
CA ALA A 444 17.88 5.79 7.03
C ALA A 444 16.76 6.23 7.99
N ALA A 445 15.82 5.33 8.33
CA ALA A 445 14.78 5.60 9.30
C ALA A 445 15.35 5.90 10.70
N ILE A 446 16.37 5.15 11.17
CA ILE A 446 17.08 5.43 12.42
C ILE A 446 17.68 6.84 12.40
N ARG A 447 18.36 7.25 11.29
CA ARG A 447 18.92 8.61 11.15
C ARG A 447 17.85 9.68 11.19
N ILE A 448 16.75 9.48 10.49
CA ILE A 448 15.61 10.42 10.47
C ILE A 448 15.07 10.60 11.88
N ILE A 449 14.77 9.51 12.59
CA ILE A 449 14.27 9.54 13.97
C ILE A 449 15.29 10.21 14.90
N ALA A 450 16.54 9.80 14.86
CA ALA A 450 17.59 10.37 15.71
C ALA A 450 17.77 11.88 15.50
N SER A 451 17.58 12.35 14.27
CA SER A 451 17.74 13.77 13.91
C SER A 451 16.58 14.65 14.40
N THR A 452 15.50 14.08 14.94
CA THR A 452 14.42 14.84 15.59
C THR A 452 14.82 15.35 16.99
N HIS A 453 15.95 14.91 17.54
CA HIS A 453 16.42 15.34 18.85
C HIS A 453 16.46 16.87 18.98
N GLY A 454 15.84 17.40 20.01
CA GLY A 454 15.72 18.84 20.25
C GLY A 454 14.65 19.55 19.39
N MET A 455 13.93 18.84 18.53
CA MET A 455 12.75 19.38 17.86
C MET A 455 11.53 19.18 18.77
N SER A 456 10.63 20.16 18.83
CA SER A 456 9.37 19.99 19.56
C SER A 456 8.18 19.89 18.61
N ALA A 457 7.18 19.15 19.01
CA ALA A 457 5.95 19.02 18.25
C ALA A 457 5.28 20.39 17.96
N ALA A 458 5.32 21.30 18.91
CA ALA A 458 4.80 22.66 18.75
C ALA A 458 5.53 23.43 17.63
N ALA A 459 6.87 23.43 17.64
CA ALA A 459 7.68 24.13 16.62
C ALA A 459 7.47 23.54 15.21
N MET A 460 7.32 22.21 15.12
CA MET A 460 7.05 21.53 13.86
C MET A 460 5.69 21.93 13.27
N ARG A 461 4.66 22.02 14.11
CA ARG A 461 3.29 22.40 13.68
C ARG A 461 3.20 23.88 13.30
N GLU A 462 3.84 24.79 14.03
CA GLU A 462 3.89 26.22 13.69
C GLU A 462 4.52 26.45 12.30
N SER A 463 5.58 25.70 12.00
CA SER A 463 6.23 25.75 10.70
C SER A 463 5.31 25.27 9.57
N THR A 464 4.47 24.25 9.81
CA THR A 464 3.47 23.76 8.87
C THR A 464 2.36 24.79 8.63
N ALA A 465 1.81 25.38 9.70
CA ALA A 465 0.75 26.39 9.64
C ALA A 465 1.18 27.70 8.98
N ALA A 466 2.46 28.08 9.12
CA ALA A 466 3.01 29.29 8.48
C ALA A 466 3.11 29.15 6.95
N ARG A 467 3.32 27.93 6.43
CA ARG A 467 3.40 27.66 4.98
C ARG A 467 2.02 27.54 4.32
N SER A 468 1.02 27.00 4.99
CA SER A 468 -0.35 26.91 4.46
C SER A 468 -1.06 28.27 4.32
N ARG A 469 -0.47 29.35 4.87
CA ARG A 469 -0.98 30.73 4.75
C ARG A 469 -0.28 31.56 3.66
N ARG A 470 0.72 31.01 2.98
CA ARG A 470 1.41 31.63 1.85
C ARG A 470 1.02 30.96 0.53
#